data_7cdb9a31d5de6589de03d88001724618
#
_entry.id   7cdb9a31d5de6589de03d88001724618
#
_cell.length_a   1.000
_cell.length_b   1.000
_cell.length_c   1.000
_cell.angle_alpha   90.00
_cell.angle_beta   90.00
_cell.angle_gamma   90.00
#
_symmetry.space_group_name_H-M   'P 1'
#
loop_
_entity.id
_entity.type
_entity.pdbx_description
1 polymer ?
#
loop_
_entity_poly.entity_id
_entity_poly.type
_entity_poly.pdbx_seq_one_letter_code
_entity_poly.pdbx_strand_id
1 'polypeptide(L)'
;MKTFRYVSGLPEKIKLEKFEVDGKRTYILPSGKHVPSITTVLGHFKKASIAQWRNRVGAEEANRVSSKAAGRGTRYHNMVERYLENQPLEKVITESTMPDLREMFKIAQPTIDRIDNIHYVECPLFSEVLGIAGRCDLIAELDGKLSIIDHKTSTKEKKEDW
;
A
#
# COMPACT_ATOMS: atom_id res chain seq x y z
N MET A 1 -10.68 -15.37 -16.24
CA MET A 1 -9.98 -14.67 -15.16
C MET A 1 -8.49 -14.66 -15.48
N LYS A 2 -7.78 -13.55 -15.27
CA LYS A 2 -6.31 -13.48 -15.39
C LYS A 2 -5.67 -14.44 -14.39
N THR A 3 -4.63 -15.15 -14.82
CA THR A 3 -3.73 -15.91 -13.94
C THR A 3 -2.39 -15.19 -13.89
N PHE A 4 -1.96 -14.80 -12.71
CA PHE A 4 -0.70 -14.13 -12.48
C PHE A 4 0.42 -15.14 -12.32
N ARG A 5 1.56 -14.89 -12.96
CA ARG A 5 2.77 -15.70 -12.83
C ARG A 5 3.66 -15.12 -11.74
N TYR A 6 4.33 -16.00 -11.03
CA TYR A 6 5.32 -15.63 -10.01
C TYR A 6 6.71 -16.02 -10.47
N VAL A 7 7.68 -15.16 -10.27
CA VAL A 7 9.08 -15.44 -10.57
C VAL A 7 9.63 -16.40 -9.50
N SER A 8 10.23 -17.50 -9.93
CA SER A 8 10.88 -18.48 -9.05
C SER A 8 12.36 -18.15 -8.83
N GLY A 9 12.96 -18.72 -7.78
CA GLY A 9 14.40 -18.58 -7.50
C GLY A 9 14.81 -17.20 -6.97
N LEU A 10 13.87 -16.36 -6.58
CA LEU A 10 14.17 -15.07 -5.94
C LEU A 10 14.67 -15.27 -4.50
N PRO A 11 15.54 -14.38 -4.00
CA PRO A 11 15.93 -14.36 -2.59
C PRO A 11 14.72 -14.27 -1.66
N GLU A 12 14.84 -14.81 -0.45
CA GLU A 12 13.80 -14.61 0.56
C GLU A 12 13.63 -13.12 0.89
N LYS A 13 12.40 -12.71 1.22
CA LYS A 13 12.13 -11.35 1.69
C LYS A 13 12.92 -11.08 2.96
N ILE A 14 13.57 -9.93 3.00
CA ILE A 14 14.25 -9.45 4.20
C ILE A 14 13.22 -9.27 5.32
N LYS A 15 13.53 -9.74 6.51
CA LYS A 15 12.71 -9.47 7.70
C LYS A 15 13.23 -8.22 8.38
N LEU A 16 12.44 -7.17 8.42
CA LEU A 16 12.73 -5.95 9.16
C LEU A 16 11.87 -5.93 10.43
N GLU A 17 12.51 -5.84 11.57
CA GLU A 17 11.81 -5.59 12.82
C GLU A 17 11.23 -4.18 12.79
N LYS A 18 9.96 -4.07 13.17
CA LYS A 18 9.25 -2.77 13.25
C LYS A 18 8.75 -2.54 14.65
N PHE A 19 8.85 -1.33 15.12
CA PHE A 19 8.31 -0.88 16.39
C PHE A 19 7.80 0.56 16.27
N GLU A 20 7.15 1.04 17.29
CA GLU A 20 6.60 2.38 17.35
C GLU A 20 7.29 3.17 18.46
N VAL A 21 7.80 4.35 18.10
CA VAL A 21 8.37 5.32 19.04
C VAL A 21 7.60 6.61 18.89
N ASP A 22 6.98 7.09 19.94
CA ASP A 22 6.19 8.33 19.96
C ASP A 22 5.13 8.40 18.82
N GLY A 23 4.42 7.30 18.59
CA GLY A 23 3.42 7.20 17.52
C GLY A 23 4.01 7.16 16.11
N LYS A 24 5.31 6.94 15.97
CA LYS A 24 6.02 6.88 14.67
C LYS A 24 6.58 5.50 14.44
N ARG A 25 6.30 4.96 13.27
CA ARG A 25 6.84 3.66 12.85
C ARG A 25 8.33 3.78 12.57
N THR A 26 9.11 2.91 13.21
CA THR A 26 10.56 2.78 13.10
C THR A 26 10.92 1.34 12.74
N TYR A 27 12.02 1.13 12.05
CA TYR A 27 12.55 -0.17 11.66
C TYR A 27 13.98 -0.34 12.15
N ILE A 28 14.37 -1.59 12.41
CA ILE A 28 15.77 -1.97 12.63
C ILE A 28 16.29 -2.57 11.34
N LEU A 29 17.37 -1.98 10.80
CA LEU A 29 18.05 -2.50 9.62
C LEU A 29 18.94 -3.70 9.97
N PRO A 30 19.37 -4.52 8.99
CA PRO A 30 20.34 -5.61 9.25
C PRO A 30 21.64 -5.16 9.90
N SER A 31 22.06 -3.91 9.71
CA SER A 31 23.21 -3.28 10.39
C SER A 31 22.95 -2.95 11.87
N GLY A 32 21.74 -3.15 12.39
CA GLY A 32 21.32 -2.70 13.72
C GLY A 32 20.90 -1.23 13.79
N LYS A 33 20.98 -0.49 12.70
CA LYS A 33 20.59 0.93 12.65
C LYS A 33 19.07 1.09 12.75
N HIS A 34 18.62 2.00 13.60
CA HIS A 34 17.22 2.38 13.73
C HIS A 34 16.88 3.48 12.72
N VAL A 35 15.87 3.29 11.90
CA VAL A 35 15.48 4.23 10.86
C VAL A 35 13.97 4.45 10.83
N PRO A 36 13.50 5.67 10.51
CA PRO A 36 12.08 5.94 10.36
C PRO A 36 11.48 5.21 9.15
N SER A 37 10.17 4.98 9.18
CA SER A 37 9.48 4.53 7.97
C SER A 37 9.40 5.65 6.94
N ILE A 38 9.42 5.29 5.64
CA ILE A 38 9.19 6.24 4.54
C ILE A 38 7.86 7.00 4.74
N THR A 39 6.81 6.34 5.23
CA THR A 39 5.53 6.99 5.50
C THR A 39 5.61 8.00 6.65
N THR A 40 6.46 7.77 7.65
CA THR A 40 6.75 8.74 8.73
C THR A 40 7.42 9.98 8.16
N VAL A 41 8.43 9.80 7.29
CA VAL A 41 9.14 10.90 6.63
C VAL A 41 8.20 11.71 5.74
N LEU A 42 7.46 11.04 4.84
CA LEU A 42 6.48 11.71 3.97
C LEU A 42 5.35 12.39 4.74
N GLY A 43 4.94 11.83 5.88
CA GLY A 43 3.95 12.43 6.78
C GLY A 43 4.42 13.76 7.35
N HIS A 44 5.73 13.95 7.55
CA HIS A 44 6.28 15.22 8.02
C HIS A 44 5.96 16.37 7.06
N PHE A 45 6.11 16.17 5.76
CA PHE A 45 5.83 17.19 4.74
C PHE A 45 4.34 17.54 4.63
N LYS A 46 3.44 16.62 5.01
CA LYS A 46 1.99 16.82 4.98
C LYS A 46 1.42 17.36 6.30
N LYS A 47 2.23 17.50 7.35
CA LYS A 47 1.77 17.83 8.70
C LYS A 47 0.98 19.15 8.76
N ALA A 48 1.48 20.19 8.10
CA ALA A 48 0.83 21.51 8.09
C ALA A 48 -0.54 21.48 7.40
N SER A 49 -0.63 20.87 6.21
CA SER A 49 -1.87 20.77 5.46
C SER A 49 -2.92 19.89 6.16
N ILE A 50 -2.47 18.83 6.83
CA ILE A 50 -3.35 17.97 7.64
C ILE A 50 -3.85 18.75 8.86
N ALA A 51 -3.01 19.53 9.52
CA ALA A 51 -3.41 20.36 10.66
C ALA A 51 -4.46 21.42 10.26
N GLN A 52 -4.23 22.12 9.13
CA GLN A 52 -5.20 23.08 8.59
C GLN A 52 -6.54 22.41 8.25
N TRP A 53 -6.50 21.24 7.61
CA TRP A 53 -7.71 20.48 7.32
C TRP A 53 -8.44 20.07 8.59
N ARG A 54 -7.74 19.54 9.61
CA ARG A 54 -8.32 19.15 10.90
C ARG A 54 -8.96 20.34 11.62
N ASN A 55 -8.32 21.51 11.60
CA ASN A 55 -8.88 22.74 12.19
C ASN A 55 -10.15 23.18 11.47
N ARG A 56 -10.22 23.02 10.15
CA ARG A 56 -11.39 23.39 9.33
C ARG A 56 -12.60 22.48 9.58
N VAL A 57 -12.39 21.15 9.67
CA VAL A 57 -13.50 20.18 9.75
C VAL A 57 -13.83 19.75 11.19
N GLY A 58 -12.96 20.06 12.14
CA GLY A 58 -13.06 19.63 13.54
C GLY A 58 -12.43 18.26 13.79
N ALA A 59 -12.02 18.02 15.04
CA ALA A 59 -11.26 16.83 15.41
C ALA A 59 -12.06 15.53 15.24
N GLU A 60 -13.32 15.53 15.63
CA GLU A 60 -14.20 14.37 15.54
C GLU A 60 -14.40 13.92 14.08
N GLU A 61 -14.80 14.85 13.21
CA GLU A 61 -15.00 14.57 11.80
C GLU A 61 -13.69 14.16 11.11
N ALA A 62 -12.58 14.81 11.44
CA ALA A 62 -11.27 14.44 10.92
C ALA A 62 -10.88 13.00 11.31
N ASN A 63 -11.14 12.60 12.56
CA ASN A 63 -10.89 11.24 13.01
C ASN A 63 -11.79 10.23 12.31
N ARG A 64 -13.08 10.53 12.16
CA ARG A 64 -14.06 9.70 11.47
C ARG A 64 -13.63 9.44 10.00
N VAL A 65 -13.28 10.52 9.28
CA VAL A 65 -12.84 10.44 7.89
C VAL A 65 -11.54 9.64 7.75
N SER A 66 -10.57 9.91 8.63
CA SER A 66 -9.27 9.22 8.61
C SER A 66 -9.42 7.73 8.88
N SER A 67 -10.21 7.35 9.90
CA SER A 67 -10.46 5.93 10.23
C SER A 67 -11.19 5.20 9.11
N LYS A 68 -12.21 5.85 8.50
CA LYS A 68 -12.93 5.28 7.35
C LYS A 68 -11.99 5.07 6.15
N ALA A 69 -11.13 6.05 5.86
CA ALA A 69 -10.16 5.96 4.77
C ALA A 69 -9.12 4.86 5.00
N ALA A 70 -8.56 4.75 6.22
CA ALA A 70 -7.61 3.71 6.58
C ALA A 70 -8.24 2.31 6.48
N GLY A 71 -9.42 2.10 7.04
CA GLY A 71 -10.13 0.82 6.96
C GLY A 71 -10.51 0.43 5.53
N ARG A 72 -10.88 1.40 4.68
CA ARG A 72 -11.11 1.16 3.26
C ARG A 72 -9.83 0.75 2.55
N GLY A 73 -8.73 1.46 2.80
CA GLY A 73 -7.42 1.14 2.24
C GLY A 73 -7.00 -0.29 2.56
N THR A 74 -7.01 -0.67 3.83
CA THR A 74 -6.64 -2.04 4.25
C THR A 74 -7.48 -3.11 3.56
N ARG A 75 -8.80 -2.93 3.51
CA ARG A 75 -9.69 -3.89 2.85
C ARG A 75 -9.43 -3.98 1.34
N TYR A 76 -9.15 -2.86 0.69
CA TYR A 76 -8.82 -2.84 -0.73
C TYR A 76 -7.50 -3.56 -1.02
N HIS A 77 -6.44 -3.29 -0.26
CA HIS A 77 -5.15 -3.96 -0.41
C HIS A 77 -5.30 -5.47 -0.25
N ASN A 78 -5.99 -5.93 0.80
CA ASN A 78 -6.24 -7.36 1.01
C ASN A 78 -7.04 -8.01 -0.14
N MET A 79 -7.93 -7.25 -0.78
CA MET A 79 -8.71 -7.73 -1.92
C MET A 79 -7.81 -7.87 -3.17
N VAL A 80 -6.97 -6.87 -3.45
CA VAL A 80 -6.00 -6.93 -4.55
C VAL A 80 -4.98 -8.05 -4.33
N GLU A 81 -4.47 -8.21 -3.11
CA GLU A 81 -3.53 -9.27 -2.76
C GLU A 81 -4.11 -10.66 -3.06
N ARG A 82 -5.34 -10.96 -2.62
CA ARG A 82 -6.01 -12.22 -2.94
C ARG A 82 -6.18 -12.44 -4.44
N TYR A 83 -6.47 -11.37 -5.18
CA TYR A 83 -6.59 -11.46 -6.63
C TYR A 83 -5.26 -11.79 -7.29
N LEU A 84 -4.18 -11.13 -6.88
CA LEU A 84 -2.82 -11.41 -7.34
C LEU A 84 -2.37 -12.83 -6.98
N GLU A 85 -2.82 -13.38 -5.85
CA GLU A 85 -2.60 -14.78 -5.43
C GLU A 85 -3.41 -15.81 -6.24
N ASN A 86 -4.10 -15.38 -7.29
CA ASN A 86 -4.95 -16.22 -8.13
C ASN A 86 -6.12 -16.87 -7.39
N GLN A 87 -6.62 -16.25 -6.30
CA GLN A 87 -7.82 -16.73 -5.64
C GLN A 87 -9.04 -16.55 -6.55
N PRO A 88 -10.03 -17.48 -6.50
CA PRO A 88 -11.27 -17.33 -7.25
C PRO A 88 -11.96 -16.00 -6.97
N LEU A 89 -12.56 -15.40 -8.00
CA LEU A 89 -13.15 -14.05 -7.89
C LEU A 89 -14.25 -13.96 -6.83
N GLU A 90 -14.99 -15.04 -6.59
CA GLU A 90 -15.99 -15.12 -5.51
C GLU A 90 -15.38 -15.07 -4.10
N LYS A 91 -14.09 -15.39 -3.96
CA LYS A 91 -13.35 -15.21 -2.71
C LYS A 91 -12.72 -13.80 -2.60
N VAL A 92 -12.41 -13.19 -3.73
CA VAL A 92 -11.90 -11.81 -3.79
C VAL A 92 -13.03 -10.81 -3.52
N ILE A 93 -14.18 -11.01 -4.17
CA ILE A 93 -15.37 -10.18 -4.03
C ILE A 93 -16.48 -11.04 -3.45
N THR A 94 -16.68 -10.98 -2.15
CA THR A 94 -17.73 -11.68 -1.44
C THR A 94 -19.03 -10.85 -1.38
N GLU A 95 -20.14 -11.45 -1.00
CA GLU A 95 -21.41 -10.73 -0.76
C GLU A 95 -21.27 -9.65 0.32
N SER A 96 -20.42 -9.89 1.32
CA SER A 96 -20.11 -8.93 2.38
C SER A 96 -19.17 -7.80 1.96
N THR A 97 -18.60 -7.85 0.74
CA THR A 97 -17.73 -6.78 0.24
C THR A 97 -18.54 -5.50 0.03
N MET A 98 -18.09 -4.40 0.64
CA MET A 98 -18.76 -3.10 0.55
C MET A 98 -18.89 -2.64 -0.92
N PRO A 99 -20.02 -2.02 -1.31
CA PRO A 99 -20.26 -1.61 -2.70
C PRO A 99 -19.17 -0.70 -3.28
N ASP A 100 -18.65 0.24 -2.49
CA ASP A 100 -17.58 1.14 -2.91
C ASP A 100 -16.27 0.38 -3.21
N LEU A 101 -15.95 -0.66 -2.46
CA LEU A 101 -14.77 -1.49 -2.71
C LEU A 101 -14.93 -2.35 -3.97
N ARG A 102 -16.13 -2.88 -4.21
CA ARG A 102 -16.43 -3.63 -5.44
C ARG A 102 -16.23 -2.75 -6.67
N GLU A 103 -16.73 -1.52 -6.60
CA GLU A 103 -16.61 -0.57 -7.70
C GLU A 103 -15.17 -0.15 -7.93
N MET A 104 -14.42 0.19 -6.87
CA MET A 104 -12.99 0.50 -6.95
C MET A 104 -12.19 -0.64 -7.57
N PHE A 105 -12.49 -1.88 -7.20
CA PHE A 105 -11.82 -3.04 -7.77
C PHE A 105 -12.13 -3.22 -9.26
N LYS A 106 -13.40 -3.10 -9.66
CA LYS A 106 -13.81 -3.19 -11.07
C LYS A 106 -13.11 -2.15 -11.94
N ILE A 107 -12.99 -0.91 -11.45
CA ILE A 107 -12.30 0.17 -12.16
C ILE A 107 -10.80 -0.14 -12.28
N ALA A 108 -10.18 -0.67 -11.23
CA ALA A 108 -8.74 -0.93 -11.20
C ALA A 108 -8.36 -2.25 -11.89
N GLN A 109 -9.26 -3.22 -11.97
CA GLN A 109 -8.99 -4.57 -12.48
C GLN A 109 -8.34 -4.57 -13.86
N PRO A 110 -8.77 -3.79 -14.87
CA PRO A 110 -8.10 -3.76 -16.18
C PRO A 110 -6.63 -3.35 -16.09
N THR A 111 -6.27 -2.47 -15.14
CA THR A 111 -4.87 -2.09 -14.90
C THR A 111 -4.12 -3.18 -14.15
N ILE A 112 -4.74 -3.79 -13.14
CA ILE A 112 -4.16 -4.91 -12.39
C ILE A 112 -3.91 -6.11 -13.31
N ASP A 113 -4.78 -6.38 -14.28
CA ASP A 113 -4.65 -7.46 -15.24
C ASP A 113 -3.45 -7.30 -16.21
N ARG A 114 -2.86 -6.11 -16.29
CA ARG A 114 -1.60 -5.86 -17.03
C ARG A 114 -0.35 -6.27 -16.27
N ILE A 115 -0.48 -6.58 -14.97
CA ILE A 115 0.61 -7.06 -14.12
C ILE A 115 0.94 -8.51 -14.49
N ASP A 116 2.23 -8.84 -14.53
CA ASP A 116 2.73 -10.20 -14.70
C ASP A 116 4.08 -10.36 -13.99
N ASN A 117 4.63 -11.58 -14.01
CA ASN A 117 5.93 -11.89 -13.42
C ASN A 117 6.12 -11.24 -12.04
N ILE A 118 5.25 -11.64 -11.10
CA ILE A 118 5.28 -11.10 -9.73
C ILE A 118 6.56 -11.57 -9.04
N HIS A 119 7.35 -10.63 -8.59
CA HIS A 119 8.55 -10.89 -7.79
C HIS A 119 8.22 -10.98 -6.31
N TYR A 120 7.56 -9.96 -5.77
CA TYR A 120 7.22 -9.90 -4.36
C TYR A 120 5.90 -9.16 -4.13
N VAL A 121 5.07 -9.69 -3.26
CA VAL A 121 3.91 -9.00 -2.68
C VAL A 121 4.28 -8.60 -1.26
N GLU A 122 3.92 -7.38 -0.81
CA GLU A 122 4.18 -6.88 0.55
C GLU A 122 5.66 -7.01 0.94
N CYS A 123 6.56 -6.40 0.13
CA CYS A 123 8.00 -6.53 0.27
C CYS A 123 8.60 -5.45 1.15
N PRO A 124 9.29 -5.82 2.25
CA PRO A 124 10.09 -4.88 3.02
C PRO A 124 11.29 -4.40 2.20
N LEU A 125 11.50 -3.09 2.21
CA LEU A 125 12.62 -2.42 1.55
C LEU A 125 13.29 -1.45 2.50
N PHE A 126 14.60 -1.23 2.34
CA PHE A 126 15.34 -0.26 3.10
C PHE A 126 16.48 0.37 2.30
N SER A 127 16.98 1.47 2.78
CA SER A 127 18.18 2.12 2.26
C SER A 127 19.06 2.56 3.44
N GLU A 128 20.26 2.00 3.51
CA GLU A 128 21.29 2.41 4.49
C GLU A 128 21.73 3.85 4.24
N VAL A 129 21.86 4.21 2.97
CA VAL A 129 22.31 5.55 2.55
C VAL A 129 21.30 6.62 2.93
N LEU A 130 20.02 6.39 2.61
CA LEU A 130 18.96 7.34 2.95
C LEU A 130 18.53 7.24 4.41
N GLY A 131 18.88 6.16 5.12
CA GLY A 131 18.48 5.93 6.50
C GLY A 131 16.96 5.82 6.65
N ILE A 132 16.30 5.09 5.74
CA ILE A 132 14.86 4.87 5.75
C ILE A 132 14.51 3.42 5.44
N ALA A 133 13.34 2.99 5.89
CA ALA A 133 12.78 1.70 5.50
C ALA A 133 11.28 1.81 5.25
N GLY A 134 10.71 0.77 4.62
CA GLY A 134 9.30 0.72 4.32
C GLY A 134 8.88 -0.64 3.81
N ARG A 135 7.65 -0.71 3.33
CA ARG A 135 7.12 -1.89 2.65
C ARG A 135 6.36 -1.39 1.42
N CYS A 136 6.70 -1.93 0.27
CA CYS A 136 5.94 -1.70 -0.95
C CYS A 136 4.87 -2.80 -1.11
N ASP A 137 3.79 -2.47 -1.75
CA ASP A 137 2.68 -3.40 -1.95
C ASP A 137 3.08 -4.52 -2.91
N LEU A 138 3.81 -4.18 -4.00
CA LEU A 138 4.11 -5.13 -5.06
C LEU A 138 5.38 -4.76 -5.83
N ILE A 139 6.19 -5.78 -6.15
CA ILE A 139 7.27 -5.70 -7.14
C ILE A 139 6.93 -6.70 -8.24
N ALA A 140 6.65 -6.23 -9.44
CA ALA A 140 6.19 -7.03 -10.56
C ALA A 140 6.46 -6.33 -11.90
N GLU A 141 6.24 -7.02 -13.00
CA GLU A 141 6.21 -6.38 -14.31
C GLU A 141 4.83 -5.76 -14.57
N LEU A 142 4.82 -4.50 -14.96
CA LEU A 142 3.67 -3.82 -15.54
C LEU A 142 3.96 -3.55 -17.00
N ASP A 143 3.20 -4.13 -17.90
CA ASP A 143 3.43 -4.11 -19.35
C ASP A 143 4.86 -4.56 -19.75
N GLY A 144 5.37 -5.59 -19.08
CA GLY A 144 6.71 -6.13 -19.33
C GLY A 144 7.86 -5.29 -18.74
N LYS A 145 7.57 -4.23 -17.98
CA LYS A 145 8.57 -3.41 -17.30
C LYS A 145 8.56 -3.66 -15.80
N LEU A 146 9.70 -4.09 -15.25
CA LEU A 146 9.85 -4.26 -13.79
C LEU A 146 9.57 -2.94 -13.06
N SER A 147 8.64 -2.99 -12.13
CA SER A 147 8.08 -1.81 -11.46
C SER A 147 7.83 -2.06 -9.98
N ILE A 148 7.93 -1.02 -9.18
CA ILE A 148 7.37 -0.98 -7.83
C ILE A 148 5.96 -0.40 -7.96
N ILE A 149 4.97 -1.15 -7.52
CA ILE A 149 3.55 -0.80 -7.65
C ILE A 149 2.97 -0.61 -6.25
N ASP A 150 2.26 0.51 -6.06
CA ASP A 150 1.62 0.87 -4.80
C ASP A 150 0.14 1.18 -5.06
N HIS A 151 -0.74 0.49 -4.36
CA HIS A 151 -2.18 0.63 -4.52
C HIS A 151 -2.73 1.70 -3.58
N LYS A 152 -3.41 2.70 -4.14
CA LYS A 152 -4.01 3.78 -3.35
C LYS A 152 -5.49 3.91 -3.63
N THR A 153 -6.29 3.97 -2.56
CA THR A 153 -7.71 4.30 -2.66
C THR A 153 -7.91 5.80 -2.59
N SER A 154 -8.75 6.34 -3.46
CA SER A 154 -9.14 7.76 -3.44
C SER A 154 -10.64 7.88 -3.68
N THR A 155 -11.27 8.87 -3.06
CA THR A 155 -12.67 9.28 -3.35
C THR A 155 -12.73 10.42 -4.35
N LYS A 156 -11.57 10.92 -4.78
CA LYS A 156 -11.45 11.99 -5.76
C LYS A 156 -10.47 11.55 -6.85
N GLU A 157 -10.75 11.99 -8.06
CA GLU A 157 -9.80 11.86 -9.15
C GLU A 157 -8.48 12.55 -8.77
N LYS A 158 -7.39 11.88 -9.00
CA LYS A 158 -6.06 12.46 -8.79
C LYS A 158 -5.68 13.23 -10.04
N LYS A 159 -5.21 14.46 -9.87
CA LYS A 159 -4.63 15.26 -10.94
C LYS A 159 -3.20 14.77 -11.18
N GLU A 160 -2.71 14.93 -12.41
CA GLU A 160 -1.36 14.51 -12.83
C GLU A 160 -0.21 15.31 -12.18
N ASP A 161 -0.52 16.41 -11.48
CA ASP A 161 0.44 17.32 -10.82
C ASP A 161 0.94 16.75 -9.47
N TRP A 162 1.67 15.65 -9.53
CA TRP A 162 2.26 15.02 -8.34
C TRP A 162 3.78 15.00 -8.44
#